data_ca8494cfbca933aa353d5e053930cd98
#
_entry.id   ca8494cfbca933aa353d5e053930cd98
#
_cell.length_a   1.000
_cell.length_b   1.000
_cell.length_c   1.000
_cell.angle_alpha   90.00
_cell.angle_beta   90.00
_cell.angle_gamma   90.00
#
_symmetry.space_group_name_H-M   'P 1'
#
loop_
_entity.id
_entity.type
_entity.pdbx_description
1 polymer ?
#
loop_
_entity_poly.entity_id
_entity_poly.type
_entity_poly.pdbx_seq_one_letter_code
_entity_poly.pdbx_strand_id
1 'polypeptide(L)'
;MPMFDFKVVNSQILFDNPYAKVILDTLEHDGVQRPYFYLTSPVEAVATVGLTEQDCIILTRQYRHPVGKVIYDLPAGHLLRGEEPIHGASREFEEETGYQPGKIEKLGYYNQFPGVLRAATNLFFASDLQKTHQKLEPGEILDTEHIPVHVVLRMILNGEIIDGSLQLGVLLALQKGFIRV
;
A
#
# COMPACT_ATOMS: atom_id res chain seq x y z
N MET A 1 32.30 -16.47 -7.54
CA MET A 1 30.92 -16.59 -7.02
C MET A 1 30.20 -15.28 -7.28
N PRO A 2 28.87 -15.29 -7.53
CA PRO A 2 28.16 -14.03 -7.62
C PRO A 2 28.27 -13.27 -6.30
N MET A 3 28.51 -11.96 -6.36
CA MET A 3 28.75 -11.05 -5.22
C MET A 3 27.65 -11.08 -4.14
N PHE A 4 26.45 -11.59 -4.46
CA PHE A 4 25.26 -11.62 -3.60
C PHE A 4 24.67 -13.05 -3.43
N ASP A 5 25.53 -14.08 -3.40
CA ASP A 5 25.08 -15.46 -3.19
C ASP A 5 24.97 -15.78 -1.70
N PHE A 6 23.83 -15.37 -1.11
CA PHE A 6 23.49 -15.68 0.28
C PHE A 6 22.68 -16.97 0.37
N LYS A 7 23.05 -17.84 1.30
CA LYS A 7 22.29 -19.06 1.63
C LYS A 7 21.61 -18.90 2.97
N VAL A 8 20.36 -19.32 3.09
CA VAL A 8 19.68 -19.48 4.37
C VAL A 8 20.08 -20.84 4.91
N VAL A 9 20.89 -20.88 5.98
CA VAL A 9 21.36 -22.12 6.61
C VAL A 9 20.51 -22.54 7.82
N ASN A 10 19.76 -21.59 8.41
CA ASN A 10 18.78 -21.85 9.45
C ASN A 10 17.68 -20.81 9.39
N SER A 11 16.45 -21.19 9.78
CA SER A 11 15.29 -20.28 9.85
C SER A 11 14.45 -20.61 11.09
N GLN A 12 14.09 -19.59 11.85
CA GLN A 12 13.31 -19.70 13.07
C GLN A 12 12.17 -18.67 13.06
N ILE A 13 10.94 -19.10 13.33
CA ILE A 13 9.82 -18.20 13.56
C ILE A 13 9.85 -17.78 15.04
N LEU A 14 10.05 -16.49 15.28
CA LEU A 14 10.10 -15.90 16.63
C LEU A 14 8.72 -15.47 17.12
N PHE A 15 7.84 -15.09 16.19
CA PHE A 15 6.47 -14.68 16.47
C PHE A 15 5.57 -15.01 15.28
N ASP A 16 4.36 -15.50 15.53
CA ASP A 16 3.39 -15.88 14.51
C ASP A 16 1.97 -15.50 14.96
N ASN A 17 1.28 -14.71 14.14
CA ASN A 17 -0.14 -14.42 14.27
C ASN A 17 -0.80 -14.29 12.90
N PRO A 18 -2.14 -14.14 12.81
CA PRO A 18 -2.83 -14.02 11.52
C PRO A 18 -2.39 -12.83 10.64
N TYR A 19 -1.80 -11.79 11.22
CA TYR A 19 -1.47 -10.54 10.54
C TYR A 19 0.01 -10.45 10.13
N ALA A 20 0.92 -11.03 10.93
CA ALA A 20 2.35 -10.92 10.67
C ALA A 20 3.14 -12.04 11.35
N LYS A 21 4.31 -12.34 10.77
CA LYS A 21 5.33 -13.20 11.37
C LYS A 21 6.64 -12.45 11.53
N VAL A 22 7.36 -12.75 12.61
CA VAL A 22 8.76 -12.34 12.77
C VAL A 22 9.64 -13.57 12.57
N ILE A 23 10.53 -13.49 11.61
CA ILE A 23 11.43 -14.57 11.20
C ILE A 23 12.86 -14.16 11.50
N LEU A 24 13.64 -15.09 12.03
CA LEU A 24 15.08 -14.98 12.20
C LEU A 24 15.75 -16.04 11.34
N ASP A 25 16.38 -15.58 10.25
CA ASP A 25 17.21 -16.43 9.40
C ASP A 25 18.69 -16.31 9.81
N THR A 26 19.46 -17.38 9.61
CA THR A 26 20.91 -17.32 9.59
C THR A 26 21.34 -17.38 8.13
N LEU A 27 21.93 -16.29 7.66
CA LEU A 27 22.45 -16.16 6.30
C LEU A 27 23.93 -16.51 6.29
N GLU A 28 24.40 -17.26 5.29
CA GLU A 28 25.79 -17.57 5.04
C GLU A 28 26.24 -17.01 3.67
N HIS A 29 27.40 -16.37 3.67
CA HIS A 29 28.10 -15.91 2.48
C HIS A 29 29.63 -16.04 2.71
N ASP A 30 30.32 -16.73 1.81
CA ASP A 30 31.76 -16.97 1.89
C ASP A 30 32.24 -17.54 3.25
N GLY A 31 31.44 -18.47 3.83
CA GLY A 31 31.76 -19.12 5.10
C GLY A 31 31.47 -18.25 6.33
N VAL A 32 30.99 -17.02 6.15
CA VAL A 32 30.60 -16.13 7.23
C VAL A 32 29.10 -16.21 7.46
N GLN A 33 28.69 -16.53 8.68
CA GLN A 33 27.29 -16.58 9.08
C GLN A 33 26.88 -15.32 9.83
N ARG A 34 25.65 -14.82 9.54
CA ARG A 34 25.06 -13.68 10.24
C ARG A 34 23.56 -13.86 10.46
N PRO A 35 23.02 -13.43 11.60
CA PRO A 35 21.57 -13.38 11.78
C PRO A 35 20.94 -12.29 10.95
N TYR A 36 19.73 -12.56 10.44
CA TYR A 36 18.91 -11.59 9.73
C TYR A 36 17.44 -11.76 10.17
N PHE A 37 16.89 -10.77 10.85
CA PHE A 37 15.49 -10.82 11.20
C PHE A 37 14.66 -9.95 10.25
N TYR A 38 13.43 -10.39 9.98
CA TYR A 38 12.48 -9.63 9.18
C TYR A 38 11.04 -9.97 9.57
N LEU A 39 10.14 -9.06 9.23
CA LEU A 39 8.71 -9.27 9.32
C LEU A 39 8.19 -9.72 7.95
N THR A 40 7.14 -10.54 7.94
CA THR A 40 6.42 -10.88 6.71
C THR A 40 4.92 -10.79 6.94
N SER A 41 4.21 -10.18 5.98
CA SER A 41 2.76 -10.28 5.86
C SER A 41 2.39 -11.58 5.15
N PRO A 42 1.31 -12.27 5.54
CA PRO A 42 0.85 -13.48 4.87
C PRO A 42 0.28 -13.20 3.47
N VAL A 43 -0.10 -11.97 3.19
CA VAL A 43 -0.73 -11.52 1.94
C VAL A 43 -0.15 -10.19 1.48
N GLU A 44 -0.24 -9.94 0.18
CA GLU A 44 0.11 -8.63 -0.41
C GLU A 44 -0.99 -7.60 -0.13
N ALA A 45 -0.62 -6.34 -0.21
CA ALA A 45 -1.55 -5.22 -0.12
C ALA A 45 -1.81 -4.60 -1.50
N VAL A 46 -2.91 -3.89 -1.59
CA VAL A 46 -3.29 -3.02 -2.71
C VAL A 46 -3.54 -1.62 -2.19
N ALA A 47 -3.25 -0.60 -3.01
CA ALA A 47 -3.63 0.78 -2.75
C ALA A 47 -3.98 1.48 -4.06
N THR A 48 -4.98 2.37 -4.04
CA THR A 48 -5.59 2.89 -5.26
C THR A 48 -5.68 4.41 -5.23
N VAL A 49 -5.12 5.07 -6.25
CA VAL A 49 -5.32 6.49 -6.54
C VAL A 49 -6.62 6.63 -7.32
N GLY A 50 -7.68 7.09 -6.69
CA GLY A 50 -8.98 7.33 -7.34
C GLY A 50 -9.14 8.78 -7.76
N LEU A 51 -9.40 9.04 -9.05
CA LEU A 51 -9.64 10.36 -9.60
C LEU A 51 -11.12 10.56 -9.91
N THR A 52 -11.69 11.63 -9.36
CA THR A 52 -13.06 12.06 -9.68
C THR A 52 -13.12 12.88 -10.96
N GLU A 53 -14.32 13.06 -11.53
CA GLU A 53 -14.57 13.94 -12.68
C GLU A 53 -14.23 15.43 -12.41
N GLN A 54 -14.15 15.83 -11.14
CA GLN A 54 -13.80 17.18 -10.70
C GLN A 54 -12.30 17.35 -10.44
N ASP A 55 -11.45 16.46 -10.97
CA ASP A 55 -9.99 16.46 -10.76
C ASP A 55 -9.59 16.44 -9.27
N CYS A 56 -10.35 15.71 -8.43
CA CYS A 56 -10.01 15.46 -7.05
C CYS A 56 -9.54 14.01 -6.86
N ILE A 57 -8.53 13.82 -6.02
CA ILE A 57 -8.11 12.51 -5.54
C ILE A 57 -8.92 12.18 -4.30
N ILE A 58 -9.48 10.96 -4.22
CA ILE A 58 -10.13 10.46 -3.02
C ILE A 58 -9.06 9.91 -2.09
N LEU A 59 -8.91 10.54 -0.92
CA LEU A 59 -8.00 10.10 0.13
C LEU A 59 -8.80 9.59 1.33
N THR A 60 -8.21 8.65 2.06
CA THR A 60 -8.69 8.23 3.37
C THR A 60 -7.95 8.98 4.48
N ARG A 61 -8.63 9.21 5.59
CA ARG A 61 -8.04 9.72 6.84
C ARG A 61 -8.27 8.72 7.93
N GLN A 62 -7.20 8.21 8.52
CA GLN A 62 -7.31 7.23 9.60
C GLN A 62 -6.18 7.36 10.62
N TYR A 63 -6.44 6.91 11.84
CA TYR A 63 -5.44 6.84 12.88
C TYR A 63 -4.49 5.66 12.65
N ARG A 64 -3.21 5.94 12.49
CA ARG A 64 -2.16 4.91 12.38
C ARG A 64 -1.41 4.80 13.70
N HIS A 65 -1.73 3.76 14.47
CA HIS A 65 -1.19 3.57 15.82
C HIS A 65 0.35 3.59 15.89
N PRO A 66 1.11 2.95 14.99
CA PRO A 66 2.59 3.02 15.04
C PRO A 66 3.14 4.43 14.84
N VAL A 67 2.41 5.28 14.13
CA VAL A 67 2.78 6.69 13.89
C VAL A 67 2.24 7.62 14.98
N GLY A 68 1.20 7.19 15.71
CA GLY A 68 0.55 7.96 16.78
C GLY A 68 -0.26 9.15 16.27
N LYS A 69 -0.68 9.14 14.99
CA LYS A 69 -1.36 10.28 14.35
C LYS A 69 -2.48 9.82 13.43
N VAL A 70 -3.42 10.72 13.17
CA VAL A 70 -4.31 10.63 12.01
C VAL A 70 -3.51 11.13 10.80
N ILE A 71 -3.48 10.34 9.74
CA ILE A 71 -2.77 10.68 8.50
C ILE A 71 -3.69 10.54 7.29
N TYR A 72 -3.27 11.13 6.18
CA TYR A 72 -3.84 10.86 4.87
C TYR A 72 -3.19 9.63 4.26
N ASP A 73 -4.03 8.73 3.76
CA ASP A 73 -3.66 7.50 3.06
C ASP A 73 -4.40 7.40 1.71
N LEU A 74 -3.96 6.48 0.85
CA LEU A 74 -4.81 5.97 -0.23
C LEU A 74 -5.81 4.95 0.33
N PRO A 75 -6.99 4.78 -0.28
CA PRO A 75 -7.81 3.59 -0.09
C PRO A 75 -6.98 2.34 -0.35
N ALA A 76 -6.89 1.45 0.65
CA ALA A 76 -5.91 0.36 0.65
C ALA A 76 -6.27 -0.77 1.61
N GLY A 77 -6.04 -1.99 1.20
CA GLY A 77 -6.21 -3.14 2.09
C GLY A 77 -5.44 -4.37 1.65
N HIS A 78 -5.74 -5.51 2.25
CA HIS A 78 -5.07 -6.77 1.97
C HIS A 78 -5.83 -7.60 0.95
N LEU A 79 -5.09 -8.33 0.11
CA LEU A 79 -5.69 -9.30 -0.78
C LEU A 79 -6.31 -10.46 -0.01
N LEU A 80 -7.46 -10.91 -0.44
CA LEU A 80 -8.02 -12.18 -0.01
C LEU A 80 -7.19 -13.34 -0.60
N ARG A 81 -7.26 -14.50 0.04
CA ARG A 81 -6.48 -15.66 -0.43
C ARG A 81 -6.88 -16.07 -1.85
N GLY A 82 -5.94 -15.96 -2.79
CA GLY A 82 -6.15 -16.28 -4.21
C GLY A 82 -6.84 -15.18 -5.01
N GLU A 83 -7.01 -13.98 -4.42
CA GLU A 83 -7.58 -12.83 -5.10
C GLU A 83 -6.54 -12.19 -6.03
N GLU A 84 -6.96 -11.88 -7.26
CA GLU A 84 -6.12 -11.12 -8.19
C GLU A 84 -5.99 -9.67 -7.71
N PRO A 85 -4.79 -9.07 -7.76
CA PRO A 85 -4.57 -7.72 -7.22
C PRO A 85 -5.50 -6.63 -7.77
N ILE A 86 -5.91 -6.73 -9.03
CA ILE A 86 -6.82 -5.75 -9.63
C ILE A 86 -8.24 -5.85 -9.03
N HIS A 87 -8.69 -7.05 -8.69
CA HIS A 87 -10.00 -7.24 -8.06
C HIS A 87 -9.98 -6.78 -6.60
N GLY A 88 -8.91 -7.12 -5.87
CA GLY A 88 -8.71 -6.62 -4.51
C GLY A 88 -8.65 -5.09 -4.45
N ALA A 89 -7.96 -4.45 -5.39
CA ALA A 89 -7.89 -2.99 -5.48
C ALA A 89 -9.27 -2.36 -5.73
N SER A 90 -10.08 -2.95 -6.61
CA SER A 90 -11.45 -2.48 -6.87
C SER A 90 -12.36 -2.66 -5.65
N ARG A 91 -12.26 -3.82 -4.98
CA ARG A 91 -13.06 -4.14 -3.78
C ARG A 91 -12.72 -3.20 -2.63
N GLU A 92 -11.46 -3.10 -2.24
CA GLU A 92 -11.01 -2.22 -1.13
C GLU A 92 -11.37 -0.76 -1.40
N PHE A 93 -11.16 -0.31 -2.66
CA PHE A 93 -11.52 1.06 -3.04
C PHE A 93 -13.02 1.32 -2.87
N GLU A 94 -13.88 0.39 -3.30
CA GLU A 94 -15.33 0.53 -3.13
C GLU A 94 -15.73 0.45 -1.65
N GLU A 95 -15.19 -0.49 -0.89
CA GLU A 95 -15.52 -0.69 0.53
C GLU A 95 -15.17 0.54 1.37
N GLU A 96 -13.98 1.09 1.17
CA GLU A 96 -13.51 2.25 1.95
C GLU A 96 -14.07 3.60 1.48
N THR A 97 -14.33 3.76 0.17
CA THR A 97 -14.72 5.08 -0.36
C THR A 97 -16.20 5.20 -0.70
N GLY A 98 -16.89 4.09 -0.93
CA GLY A 98 -18.25 4.09 -1.47
C GLY A 98 -18.30 4.48 -2.95
N TYR A 99 -17.22 4.23 -3.71
CA TYR A 99 -17.17 4.42 -5.15
C TYR A 99 -16.65 3.18 -5.85
N GLN A 100 -17.40 2.67 -6.83
CA GLN A 100 -16.97 1.58 -7.70
C GLN A 100 -16.19 2.15 -8.89
N PRO A 101 -14.95 1.68 -9.15
CA PRO A 101 -14.21 2.08 -10.35
C PRO A 101 -14.84 1.54 -11.64
N GLY A 102 -15.10 2.41 -12.61
CA GLY A 102 -15.44 2.00 -13.98
C GLY A 102 -14.21 1.58 -14.78
N LYS A 103 -13.06 2.18 -14.46
CA LYS A 103 -11.74 1.79 -14.97
C LYS A 103 -10.75 1.68 -13.83
N ILE A 104 -9.88 0.64 -13.91
CA ILE A 104 -8.78 0.45 -12.97
C ILE A 104 -7.54 -0.04 -13.73
N GLU A 105 -6.40 0.60 -13.48
CA GLU A 105 -5.15 0.35 -14.19
C GLU A 105 -3.98 0.24 -13.21
N LYS A 106 -3.05 -0.68 -13.48
CA LYS A 106 -1.89 -0.89 -12.61
C LYS A 106 -0.88 0.25 -12.77
N LEU A 107 -0.57 0.96 -11.68
CA LEU A 107 0.48 1.97 -11.63
C LEU A 107 1.85 1.35 -11.41
N GLY A 108 1.95 0.43 -10.48
CA GLY A 108 3.21 -0.15 -10.11
C GLY A 108 3.12 -1.19 -9.00
N TYR A 109 4.29 -1.52 -8.49
CA TYR A 109 4.49 -2.48 -7.42
C TYR A 109 5.73 -2.05 -6.64
N TYR A 110 5.70 -2.11 -5.31
CA TYR A 110 6.85 -1.79 -4.50
C TYR A 110 6.84 -2.55 -3.17
N ASN A 111 8.01 -2.69 -2.57
CA ASN A 111 8.17 -3.16 -1.20
C ASN A 111 8.32 -1.96 -0.28
N GLN A 112 7.49 -1.87 0.76
CA GLN A 112 7.44 -0.71 1.66
C GLN A 112 8.76 -0.47 2.40
N PHE A 113 9.36 -1.54 2.91
CA PHE A 113 10.60 -1.47 3.68
C PHE A 113 11.47 -2.72 3.45
N PRO A 114 12.11 -2.88 2.28
CA PRO A 114 12.71 -4.13 1.83
C PRO A 114 13.86 -4.63 2.70
N GLY A 115 14.43 -3.79 3.56
CA GLY A 115 15.47 -4.19 4.50
C GLY A 115 14.98 -4.98 5.70
N VAL A 116 13.68 -4.92 6.03
CA VAL A 116 13.14 -5.55 7.25
C VAL A 116 11.72 -6.08 7.10
N LEU A 117 11.03 -5.74 6.02
CA LEU A 117 9.65 -6.16 5.79
C LEU A 117 9.52 -6.86 4.44
N ARG A 118 9.07 -8.11 4.47
CA ARG A 118 8.64 -8.85 3.28
C ARG A 118 7.13 -8.64 3.12
N ALA A 119 6.76 -7.48 2.62
CA ALA A 119 5.40 -7.15 2.24
C ALA A 119 5.43 -6.26 1.00
N ALA A 120 4.60 -6.60 0.04
CA ALA A 120 4.50 -5.87 -1.20
C ALA A 120 3.17 -5.14 -1.29
N THR A 121 3.16 -4.00 -1.96
CA THR A 121 1.96 -3.23 -2.27
C THR A 121 1.85 -3.07 -3.78
N ASN A 122 0.72 -3.48 -4.33
CA ASN A 122 0.35 -3.21 -5.71
C ASN A 122 -0.40 -1.88 -5.77
N LEU A 123 0.08 -0.94 -6.58
CA LEU A 123 -0.52 0.38 -6.76
C LEU A 123 -1.38 0.41 -8.02
N PHE A 124 -2.58 0.98 -7.89
CA PHE A 124 -3.54 1.13 -8.97
C PHE A 124 -4.01 2.58 -9.12
N PHE A 125 -4.52 2.88 -10.29
CA PHE A 125 -5.25 4.11 -10.61
C PHE A 125 -6.68 3.73 -10.96
N ALA A 126 -7.64 4.48 -10.43
CA ALA A 126 -9.06 4.30 -10.67
C ALA A 126 -9.70 5.58 -11.21
N SER A 127 -10.57 5.45 -12.21
CA SER A 127 -11.36 6.52 -12.79
C SER A 127 -12.76 6.05 -13.21
N ASP A 128 -13.58 6.95 -13.76
CA ASP A 128 -14.97 6.68 -14.12
C ASP A 128 -15.75 6.14 -12.90
N LEU A 129 -15.61 6.85 -11.77
CA LEU A 129 -16.09 6.42 -10.45
C LEU A 129 -17.61 6.52 -10.36
N GLN A 130 -18.28 5.44 -10.02
CA GLN A 130 -19.73 5.36 -9.80
C GLN A 130 -20.00 5.32 -8.30
N LYS A 131 -20.83 6.23 -7.80
CA LYS A 131 -21.16 6.29 -6.38
C LYS A 131 -21.96 5.07 -5.96
N THR A 132 -21.49 4.42 -4.91
CA THR A 132 -22.15 3.30 -4.21
C THR A 132 -22.27 3.60 -2.72
N HIS A 133 -22.02 2.65 -1.85
CA HIS A 133 -22.06 2.81 -0.40
C HIS A 133 -20.76 2.28 0.22
N GLN A 134 -20.19 3.06 1.14
CA GLN A 134 -19.07 2.63 1.97
C GLN A 134 -19.47 1.43 2.84
N LYS A 135 -18.58 0.44 2.95
CA LYS A 135 -18.79 -0.80 3.70
C LYS A 135 -17.55 -1.17 4.49
N LEU A 136 -17.27 -0.41 5.54
CA LEU A 136 -16.11 -0.64 6.38
C LEU A 136 -16.18 -1.95 7.15
N GLU A 137 -15.03 -2.58 7.38
CA GLU A 137 -14.93 -3.74 8.24
C GLU A 137 -15.26 -3.39 9.71
N PRO A 138 -15.73 -4.35 10.51
CA PRO A 138 -15.99 -4.13 11.94
C PRO A 138 -14.74 -3.64 12.67
N GLY A 139 -14.82 -2.43 13.25
CA GLY A 139 -13.69 -1.81 13.97
C GLY A 139 -12.79 -0.92 13.11
N GLU A 140 -13.02 -0.87 11.83
CA GLU A 140 -12.35 0.07 10.94
C GLU A 140 -12.97 1.46 11.09
N ILE A 141 -12.12 2.46 11.31
CA ILE A 141 -12.52 3.86 11.50
C ILE A 141 -11.69 4.71 10.56
N LEU A 142 -12.29 5.11 9.46
CA LEU A 142 -11.70 6.04 8.51
C LEU A 142 -12.76 7.01 7.98
N ASP A 143 -12.31 8.15 7.51
CA ASP A 143 -13.09 9.16 6.80
C ASP A 143 -12.50 9.34 5.39
N THR A 144 -13.28 9.83 4.44
CA THR A 144 -12.85 10.07 3.06
C THR A 144 -12.94 11.56 2.72
N GLU A 145 -11.92 12.07 2.07
CA GLU A 145 -11.87 13.45 1.56
C GLU A 145 -11.55 13.48 0.07
N HIS A 146 -12.23 14.36 -0.66
CA HIS A 146 -11.97 14.62 -2.07
C HIS A 146 -11.09 15.87 -2.17
N ILE A 147 -9.82 15.70 -2.47
CA ILE A 147 -8.84 16.79 -2.48
C ILE A 147 -8.37 17.06 -3.91
N PRO A 148 -8.41 18.30 -4.39
CA PRO A 148 -7.93 18.65 -5.74
C PRO A 148 -6.48 18.18 -5.96
N VAL A 149 -6.17 17.63 -7.14
CA VAL A 149 -4.85 17.09 -7.50
C VAL A 149 -3.71 18.04 -7.15
N HIS A 150 -3.82 19.33 -7.51
CA HIS A 150 -2.78 20.33 -7.24
C HIS A 150 -2.56 20.58 -5.74
N VAL A 151 -3.61 20.38 -4.91
CA VAL A 151 -3.51 20.50 -3.45
C VAL A 151 -2.78 19.29 -2.90
N VAL A 152 -3.14 18.06 -3.33
CA VAL A 152 -2.46 16.83 -2.91
C VAL A 152 -0.96 16.90 -3.23
N LEU A 153 -0.61 17.34 -4.45
CA LEU A 153 0.80 17.50 -4.83
C LEU A 153 1.53 18.52 -3.93
N ARG A 154 0.90 19.63 -3.60
CA ARG A 154 1.45 20.61 -2.66
C ARG A 154 1.65 20.02 -1.27
N MET A 155 0.68 19.25 -0.76
CA MET A 155 0.76 18.57 0.54
C MET A 155 1.91 17.55 0.57
N ILE A 156 2.15 16.82 -0.55
CA ILE A 156 3.31 15.93 -0.68
C ILE A 156 4.62 16.74 -0.60
N LEU A 157 4.74 17.81 -1.38
CA LEU A 157 5.95 18.64 -1.44
C LEU A 157 6.27 19.34 -0.12
N ASN A 158 5.25 19.70 0.66
CA ASN A 158 5.40 20.35 1.95
C ASN A 158 5.62 19.34 3.12
N GLY A 159 5.57 18.02 2.85
CA GLY A 159 5.71 16.98 3.88
C GLY A 159 4.50 16.82 4.81
N GLU A 160 3.33 17.33 4.41
CA GLU A 160 2.07 17.13 5.13
C GLU A 160 1.55 15.71 4.97
N ILE A 161 1.75 15.12 3.79
CA ILE A 161 1.47 13.72 3.50
C ILE A 161 2.74 12.90 3.81
N ILE A 162 2.63 11.97 4.75
CA ILE A 162 3.74 11.14 5.22
C ILE A 162 3.64 9.69 4.76
N ASP A 163 2.50 9.26 4.20
CA ASP A 163 2.35 7.92 3.67
C ASP A 163 3.07 7.74 2.34
N GLY A 164 3.94 6.72 2.28
CA GLY A 164 4.75 6.44 1.10
C GLY A 164 3.97 5.87 -0.07
N SER A 165 2.89 5.11 0.18
CA SER A 165 2.02 4.57 -0.87
C SER A 165 1.31 5.69 -1.62
N LEU A 166 0.79 6.66 -0.86
CA LEU A 166 0.11 7.83 -1.40
C LEU A 166 1.08 8.68 -2.23
N GLN A 167 2.24 9.02 -1.67
CA GLN A 167 3.26 9.80 -2.38
C GLN A 167 3.65 9.11 -3.69
N LEU A 168 4.02 7.83 -3.63
CA LEU A 168 4.47 7.06 -4.80
C LEU A 168 3.34 6.89 -5.82
N GLY A 169 2.12 6.55 -5.37
CA GLY A 169 0.95 6.35 -6.22
C GLY A 169 0.61 7.60 -7.02
N VAL A 170 0.52 8.75 -6.35
CA VAL A 170 0.22 10.06 -6.98
C VAL A 170 1.32 10.46 -7.97
N LEU A 171 2.59 10.31 -7.61
CA LEU A 171 3.71 10.64 -8.51
C LEU A 171 3.76 9.71 -9.73
N LEU A 172 3.46 8.43 -9.58
CA LEU A 172 3.36 7.50 -10.71
C LEU A 172 2.16 7.83 -11.60
N ALA A 173 1.02 8.17 -11.04
CA ALA A 173 -0.16 8.58 -11.80
C ALA A 173 0.10 9.86 -12.62
N LEU A 174 0.81 10.84 -12.04
CA LEU A 174 1.26 12.04 -12.71
C LEU A 174 2.23 11.72 -13.86
N GLN A 175 3.27 10.93 -13.60
CA GLN A 175 4.29 10.57 -14.57
C GLN A 175 3.72 9.77 -15.76
N LYS A 176 2.71 8.94 -15.51
CA LYS A 176 2.01 8.17 -16.55
C LYS A 176 0.93 8.96 -17.28
N GLY A 177 0.65 10.21 -16.88
CA GLY A 177 -0.32 11.09 -17.51
C GLY A 177 -1.79 10.79 -17.16
N PHE A 178 -2.03 10.00 -16.11
CA PHE A 178 -3.38 9.74 -15.59
C PHE A 178 -3.97 10.95 -14.85
N ILE A 179 -3.11 11.73 -14.20
CA ILE A 179 -3.48 13.01 -13.58
C ILE A 179 -2.64 14.15 -14.20
N ARG A 180 -3.15 15.36 -14.15
CA ARG A 180 -2.50 16.57 -14.68
C ARG A 180 -2.54 17.69 -13.64
N VAL A 181 -1.60 18.65 -13.76
CA VAL A 181 -1.51 19.84 -12.90
C VAL A 181 -1.81 21.07 -13.75
#